data_829844cd572b6705140f38a7310f9d04
#
_entry.id   829844cd572b6705140f38a7310f9d04
#
_cell.length_a   1.000
_cell.length_b   1.000
_cell.length_c   1.000
_cell.angle_alpha   90.00
_cell.angle_beta   90.00
_cell.angle_gamma   90.00
#
_symmetry.space_group_name_H-M   'P 1'
#
loop_
_entity.id
_entity.type
_entity.pdbx_description
1 polymer ?
#
loop_
_entity_poly.entity_id
_entity_poly.type
_entity_poly.pdbx_seq_one_letter_code
_entity_poly.pdbx_strand_id
1 'polypeptide(L)'
;MAVAKEYIVKDIGLAEFGRKELSLAETEMPGLMATREEYGPKQPLKGARIAGSLHMTIQTGVLIETLVALGADVRWVSCNIYSTQDHAAAAIAAAGVPVFAIKGETLKDYWDYTAKLFDWHGGGYPNMILDDGGDATMYVHLGVRAENGDTAFLDKPGSEEEEVFFALLKKQLKEKPKGYFNEIAKSIKGVSEETTTGRSEEHTSELQSHLNLVCRLLLEK
;
A
#
# COMPACT_ATOMS: atom_id res chain seq x y z
N MET A 1 21.12 0.99 -16.89
CA MET A 1 19.93 1.67 -17.43
C MET A 1 19.25 2.34 -16.26
N ALA A 2 19.01 3.66 -16.31
CA ALA A 2 18.24 4.33 -15.27
C ALA A 2 16.81 3.76 -15.32
N VAL A 3 16.38 3.14 -14.23
CA VAL A 3 14.98 2.71 -14.08
C VAL A 3 14.13 3.96 -14.16
N ALA A 4 13.22 4.03 -15.11
CA ALA A 4 12.29 5.14 -15.22
C ALA A 4 11.54 5.26 -13.89
N LYS A 5 11.60 6.44 -13.26
CA LYS A 5 10.88 6.70 -12.00
C LYS A 5 9.39 6.65 -12.30
N GLU A 6 8.72 5.62 -11.78
CA GLU A 6 7.27 5.50 -11.90
C GLU A 6 6.63 6.18 -10.70
N TYR A 7 5.79 7.19 -10.94
CA TYR A 7 5.00 7.84 -9.90
C TYR A 7 3.79 8.56 -10.52
N ILE A 8 2.79 8.80 -9.71
CA ILE A 8 1.67 9.70 -9.99
C ILE A 8 1.52 10.60 -8.77
N VAL A 9 1.92 11.85 -8.91
CA VAL A 9 1.79 12.89 -7.88
C VAL A 9 1.27 14.17 -8.52
N LYS A 10 0.66 15.04 -7.74
CA LYS A 10 0.04 16.27 -8.26
C LYS A 10 1.04 17.22 -8.91
N ASP A 11 2.14 17.47 -8.24
CA ASP A 11 3.20 18.36 -8.69
C ASP A 11 4.54 17.94 -8.08
N ILE A 12 5.45 17.44 -8.91
CA ILE A 12 6.80 17.04 -8.47
C ILE A 12 7.63 18.24 -8.01
N GLY A 13 7.29 19.45 -8.43
CA GLY A 13 7.95 20.70 -7.99
C GLY A 13 7.80 20.96 -6.49
N LEU A 14 6.87 20.32 -5.82
CA LEU A 14 6.70 20.39 -4.36
C LEU A 14 7.73 19.56 -3.57
N ALA A 15 8.60 18.81 -4.25
CA ALA A 15 9.52 17.88 -3.60
C ALA A 15 10.50 18.54 -2.63
N GLU A 16 11.01 19.74 -2.96
CA GLU A 16 11.94 20.48 -2.08
C GLU A 16 11.25 20.90 -0.77
N PHE A 17 10.02 21.40 -0.87
CA PHE A 17 9.23 21.74 0.31
C PHE A 17 8.93 20.49 1.15
N GLY A 18 8.46 19.41 0.51
CA GLY A 18 8.20 18.14 1.18
C GLY A 18 9.45 17.57 1.87
N ARG A 19 10.64 17.73 1.28
CA ARG A 19 11.90 17.30 1.92
C ARG A 19 12.21 18.06 3.20
N LYS A 20 11.94 19.34 3.25
CA LYS A 20 12.11 20.16 4.46
C LYS A 20 11.16 19.70 5.57
N GLU A 21 9.91 19.47 5.23
CA GLU A 21 8.90 18.96 6.17
C GLU A 21 9.25 17.55 6.69
N LEU A 22 9.71 16.65 5.81
CA LEU A 22 10.22 15.32 6.22
C LEU A 22 11.37 15.43 7.21
N SER A 23 12.33 16.35 6.97
CA SER A 23 13.47 16.54 7.87
C SER A 23 13.05 17.06 9.25
N LEU A 24 11.97 17.86 9.33
CA LEU A 24 11.39 18.27 10.62
C LEU A 24 10.72 17.09 11.30
N ALA A 25 9.90 16.32 10.57
CA ALA A 25 9.20 15.16 11.11
C ALA A 25 10.15 14.09 11.66
N GLU A 26 11.32 13.89 11.04
CA GLU A 26 12.36 12.99 11.55
C GLU A 26 12.77 13.33 13.00
N THR A 27 12.80 14.61 13.38
CA THR A 27 13.12 15.04 14.74
C THR A 27 12.01 14.71 15.75
N GLU A 28 10.78 14.54 15.28
CA GLU A 28 9.60 14.23 16.07
C GLU A 28 9.31 12.71 16.14
N MET A 29 10.07 11.92 15.38
CA MET A 29 9.89 10.46 15.27
C MET A 29 11.13 9.68 15.72
N PRO A 30 11.61 9.87 16.96
CA PRO A 30 12.89 9.32 17.44
C PRO A 30 12.93 7.78 17.41
N GLY A 31 11.79 7.12 17.56
CA GLY A 31 11.71 5.65 17.49
C GLY A 31 12.04 5.11 16.10
N LEU A 32 11.49 5.72 15.04
CA LEU A 32 11.84 5.35 13.66
C LEU A 32 13.30 5.70 13.32
N MET A 33 13.78 6.84 13.80
CA MET A 33 15.16 7.25 13.53
C MET A 33 16.16 6.31 14.22
N ALA A 34 15.92 5.92 15.48
CA ALA A 34 16.72 4.92 16.17
C ALA A 34 16.68 3.55 15.46
N THR A 35 15.52 3.12 15.00
CA THR A 35 15.37 1.89 14.21
C THR A 35 16.19 1.96 12.92
N ARG A 36 16.15 3.09 12.20
CA ARG A 36 16.93 3.30 10.97
C ARG A 36 18.43 3.26 11.26
N GLU A 37 18.88 3.89 12.34
CA GLU A 37 20.28 3.91 12.73
C GLU A 37 20.78 2.50 13.14
N GLU A 38 20.03 1.80 13.99
CA GLU A 38 20.43 0.49 14.51
C GLU A 38 20.38 -0.62 13.45
N TYR A 39 19.33 -0.66 12.65
CA TYR A 39 19.06 -1.77 11.74
C TYR A 39 19.37 -1.47 10.28
N GLY A 40 19.49 -0.20 9.87
CA GLY A 40 19.82 0.17 8.50
C GLY A 40 21.07 -0.54 7.97
N PRO A 41 22.21 -0.55 8.69
CA PRO A 41 23.40 -1.27 8.25
C PRO A 41 23.22 -2.78 8.08
N LYS A 42 22.28 -3.38 8.84
CA LYS A 42 21.98 -4.82 8.80
C LYS A 42 21.02 -5.21 7.68
N GLN A 43 20.27 -4.24 7.16
CA GLN A 43 19.25 -4.40 6.12
C GLN A 43 18.30 -5.60 6.34
N PRO A 44 17.60 -5.69 7.49
CA PRO A 44 16.77 -6.84 7.83
C PRO A 44 15.60 -7.07 6.87
N LEU A 45 15.18 -6.03 6.12
CA LEU A 45 14.10 -6.10 5.13
C LEU A 45 14.62 -6.36 3.71
N LYS A 46 15.89 -6.75 3.54
CA LYS A 46 16.41 -7.10 2.22
C LYS A 46 15.61 -8.23 1.59
N GLY A 47 15.05 -7.95 0.39
CA GLY A 47 14.17 -8.88 -0.32
C GLY A 47 12.69 -8.76 0.05
N ALA A 48 12.34 -7.91 1.00
CA ALA A 48 10.96 -7.52 1.21
C ALA A 48 10.52 -6.59 0.07
N ARG A 49 9.39 -6.91 -0.54
CA ARG A 49 8.67 -6.07 -1.51
C ARG A 49 7.36 -5.64 -0.87
N ILE A 50 7.30 -4.40 -0.41
CA ILE A 50 6.21 -3.89 0.41
C ILE A 50 5.26 -3.06 -0.46
N ALA A 51 4.03 -3.54 -0.58
CA ALA A 51 2.90 -2.79 -1.11
C ALA A 51 2.26 -2.01 0.05
N GLY A 52 2.46 -0.70 0.11
CA GLY A 52 1.93 0.15 1.18
C GLY A 52 0.68 0.90 0.73
N SER A 53 -0.40 0.75 1.46
CA SER A 53 -1.67 1.46 1.29
C SER A 53 -2.03 2.13 2.61
N LEU A 54 -1.43 3.29 2.84
CA LEU A 54 -1.56 4.07 4.07
C LEU A 54 -1.51 5.57 3.72
N HIS A 55 -2.13 6.42 4.53
CA HIS A 55 -2.15 7.87 4.35
C HIS A 55 -0.81 8.43 3.87
N MET A 56 -0.76 9.06 2.70
CA MET A 56 0.49 9.63 2.16
C MET A 56 0.79 11.00 2.80
N THR A 57 1.16 10.95 4.08
CA THR A 57 1.53 12.12 4.88
C THR A 57 3.05 12.26 5.04
N ILE A 58 3.49 13.35 5.64
CA ILE A 58 4.90 13.57 5.98
C ILE A 58 5.41 12.46 6.91
N GLN A 59 4.65 12.09 7.94
CA GLN A 59 5.05 11.03 8.88
C GLN A 59 5.19 9.68 8.17
N THR A 60 4.26 9.36 7.27
CA THR A 60 4.35 8.17 6.43
C THR A 60 5.56 8.23 5.49
N GLY A 61 5.93 9.42 5.02
CA GLY A 61 7.16 9.60 4.25
C GLY A 61 8.41 9.17 5.04
N VAL A 62 8.49 9.52 6.33
CA VAL A 62 9.59 9.06 7.23
C VAL A 62 9.55 7.54 7.40
N LEU A 63 8.36 6.93 7.52
CA LEU A 63 8.20 5.48 7.56
C LEU A 63 8.71 4.81 6.27
N ILE A 64 8.29 5.31 5.10
CA ILE A 64 8.70 4.78 3.78
C ILE A 64 10.22 4.81 3.66
N GLU A 65 10.86 5.93 3.98
CA GLU A 65 12.32 6.05 3.92
C GLU A 65 13.02 5.13 4.93
N THR A 66 12.39 4.89 6.07
CA THR A 66 12.91 3.93 7.04
C THR A 66 12.85 2.51 6.48
N LEU A 67 11.73 2.09 5.88
CA LEU A 67 11.60 0.77 5.24
C LEU A 67 12.65 0.58 4.13
N VAL A 68 12.87 1.61 3.30
CA VAL A 68 13.91 1.59 2.26
C VAL A 68 15.31 1.50 2.87
N ALA A 69 15.61 2.26 3.91
CA ALA A 69 16.90 2.20 4.60
C ALA A 69 17.15 0.83 5.25
N LEU A 70 16.10 0.13 5.65
CA LEU A 70 16.17 -1.24 6.15
C LEU A 70 16.30 -2.30 5.04
N GLY A 71 16.29 -1.90 3.77
CA GLY A 71 16.54 -2.76 2.62
C GLY A 71 15.30 -3.22 1.85
N ALA A 72 14.11 -2.71 2.17
CA ALA A 72 12.89 -3.03 1.45
C ALA A 72 12.83 -2.33 0.08
N ASP A 73 12.19 -2.99 -0.88
CA ASP A 73 11.66 -2.41 -2.10
C ASP A 73 10.19 -2.02 -1.84
N VAL A 74 9.83 -0.74 -2.04
CA VAL A 74 8.57 -0.18 -1.57
C VAL A 74 7.81 0.47 -2.73
N ARG A 75 6.50 0.24 -2.79
CA ARG A 75 5.54 0.99 -3.61
C ARG A 75 4.43 1.50 -2.72
N TRP A 76 3.87 2.67 -3.01
CA TRP A 76 2.95 3.32 -2.09
C TRP A 76 1.76 3.98 -2.77
N VAL A 77 0.59 3.84 -2.13
CA VAL A 77 -0.64 4.57 -2.43
C VAL A 77 -1.23 5.15 -1.14
N SER A 78 -2.15 6.08 -1.24
CA SER A 78 -2.93 6.51 -0.08
C SER A 78 -4.10 5.54 0.16
N CYS A 79 -4.50 5.39 1.42
CA CYS A 79 -5.65 4.57 1.83
C CYS A 79 -6.99 5.31 1.79
N ASN A 80 -7.01 6.57 1.33
CA ASN A 80 -8.23 7.33 1.03
C ASN A 80 -7.94 8.55 0.14
N ILE A 81 -8.99 9.10 -0.45
CA ILE A 81 -8.91 10.19 -1.43
C ILE A 81 -8.60 11.58 -0.84
N TYR A 82 -8.57 11.75 0.49
CA TYR A 82 -8.48 13.07 1.13
C TYR A 82 -7.17 13.33 1.87
N SER A 83 -6.52 12.31 2.40
CA SER A 83 -5.44 12.45 3.39
C SER A 83 -4.07 12.73 2.81
N THR A 84 -3.88 12.57 1.50
CA THR A 84 -2.59 12.82 0.85
C THR A 84 -2.12 14.25 1.10
N GLN A 85 -0.86 14.40 1.49
CA GLN A 85 -0.12 15.65 1.46
C GLN A 85 0.74 15.66 0.18
N ASP A 86 0.35 16.45 -0.81
CA ASP A 86 0.96 16.42 -2.15
C ASP A 86 2.47 16.67 -2.14
N HIS A 87 2.96 17.51 -1.22
CA HIS A 87 4.39 17.74 -1.04
C HIS A 87 5.14 16.55 -0.44
N ALA A 88 4.48 15.74 0.43
CA ALA A 88 5.05 14.50 0.93
C ALA A 88 5.18 13.47 -0.20
N ALA A 89 4.11 13.27 -0.98
CA ALA A 89 4.12 12.39 -2.14
C ALA A 89 5.21 12.78 -3.15
N ALA A 90 5.35 14.09 -3.43
CA ALA A 90 6.38 14.61 -4.33
C ALA A 90 7.80 14.34 -3.81
N ALA A 91 8.06 14.54 -2.51
CA ALA A 91 9.39 14.31 -1.93
C ALA A 91 9.80 12.83 -2.00
N ILE A 92 8.88 11.92 -1.69
CA ILE A 92 9.13 10.47 -1.74
C ILE A 92 9.30 9.99 -3.20
N ALA A 93 8.49 10.50 -4.14
CA ALA A 93 8.66 10.21 -5.56
C ALA A 93 10.02 10.71 -6.09
N ALA A 94 10.43 11.93 -5.71
CA ALA A 94 11.74 12.49 -6.08
C ALA A 94 12.91 11.70 -5.48
N ALA A 95 12.73 11.06 -4.31
CA ALA A 95 13.71 10.16 -3.71
C ALA A 95 13.80 8.81 -4.45
N GLY A 96 12.91 8.55 -5.43
CA GLY A 96 12.96 7.37 -6.29
C GLY A 96 12.04 6.23 -5.86
N VAL A 97 11.19 6.43 -4.87
CA VAL A 97 10.17 5.46 -4.46
C VAL A 97 8.91 5.66 -5.32
N PRO A 98 8.37 4.60 -5.93
CA PRO A 98 7.10 4.66 -6.63
C PRO A 98 5.94 5.03 -5.70
N VAL A 99 5.32 6.19 -5.95
CA VAL A 99 4.18 6.71 -5.18
C VAL A 99 3.06 7.09 -6.15
N PHE A 100 1.85 6.68 -5.85
CA PHE A 100 0.65 7.00 -6.62
C PHE A 100 -0.38 7.58 -5.64
N ALA A 101 -0.37 8.90 -5.44
CA ALA A 101 -1.24 9.57 -4.49
C ALA A 101 -1.37 11.06 -4.83
N ILE A 102 -2.61 11.53 -4.90
CA ILE A 102 -2.97 12.93 -5.13
C ILE A 102 -4.07 13.32 -4.16
N LYS A 103 -3.92 14.45 -3.46
CA LYS A 103 -4.99 14.94 -2.60
C LYS A 103 -6.24 15.28 -3.41
N GLY A 104 -7.36 14.64 -3.06
CA GLY A 104 -8.64 14.84 -3.74
C GLY A 104 -8.73 14.09 -5.08
N GLU A 105 -8.00 12.99 -5.23
CA GLU A 105 -8.19 12.05 -6.33
C GLU A 105 -9.62 11.51 -6.37
N THR A 106 -10.10 11.10 -7.53
CA THR A 106 -11.43 10.48 -7.65
C THR A 106 -11.41 9.04 -7.12
N LEU A 107 -12.58 8.48 -6.80
CA LEU A 107 -12.68 7.05 -6.44
C LEU A 107 -12.11 6.14 -7.54
N LYS A 108 -12.26 6.56 -8.80
CA LYS A 108 -11.68 5.81 -9.92
C LYS A 108 -10.14 5.86 -9.90
N ASP A 109 -9.55 7.03 -9.66
CA ASP A 109 -8.09 7.16 -9.55
C ASP A 109 -7.56 6.37 -8.38
N TYR A 110 -8.23 6.45 -7.22
CA TYR A 110 -7.90 5.70 -6.01
C TYR A 110 -7.77 4.19 -6.28
N TRP A 111 -8.79 3.58 -6.89
CA TRP A 111 -8.77 2.16 -7.21
C TRP A 111 -7.80 1.81 -8.35
N ASP A 112 -7.63 2.69 -9.34
CA ASP A 112 -6.61 2.52 -10.38
C ASP A 112 -5.18 2.58 -9.78
N TYR A 113 -4.94 3.45 -8.78
CA TYR A 113 -3.65 3.52 -8.07
C TYR A 113 -3.44 2.30 -7.19
N THR A 114 -4.47 1.85 -6.48
CA THR A 114 -4.43 0.60 -5.71
C THR A 114 -4.05 -0.59 -6.60
N ALA A 115 -4.60 -0.69 -7.81
CA ALA A 115 -4.18 -1.72 -8.75
C ALA A 115 -2.70 -1.58 -9.17
N LYS A 116 -2.21 -0.35 -9.40
CA LYS A 116 -0.79 -0.08 -9.73
C LYS A 116 0.18 -0.48 -8.61
N LEU A 117 -0.28 -0.51 -7.37
CA LEU A 117 0.51 -0.94 -6.22
C LEU A 117 1.08 -2.36 -6.42
N PHE A 118 0.35 -3.22 -7.12
CA PHE A 118 0.71 -4.61 -7.38
C PHE A 118 1.48 -4.84 -8.68
N ASP A 119 1.62 -3.82 -9.53
CA ASP A 119 2.38 -3.89 -10.79
C ASP A 119 3.88 -3.64 -10.52
N TRP A 120 4.64 -4.67 -10.20
CA TRP A 120 6.04 -4.54 -9.83
C TRP A 120 6.98 -4.47 -11.03
N HIS A 121 7.87 -3.48 -11.06
CA HIS A 121 8.91 -3.40 -12.09
C HIS A 121 9.88 -4.56 -12.01
N GLY A 122 10.27 -5.06 -13.17
CA GLY A 122 11.19 -6.21 -13.27
C GLY A 122 10.53 -7.57 -13.05
N GLY A 123 9.19 -7.58 -12.94
CA GLY A 123 8.39 -8.80 -12.78
C GLY A 123 8.26 -9.27 -11.33
N GLY A 124 7.31 -10.16 -11.12
CA GLY A 124 6.93 -10.65 -9.79
C GLY A 124 5.92 -9.75 -9.10
N TYR A 125 5.68 -10.00 -7.82
CA TYR A 125 4.63 -9.37 -7.04
C TYR A 125 5.18 -8.94 -5.67
N PRO A 126 4.47 -8.07 -4.91
CA PRO A 126 4.82 -7.81 -3.53
C PRO A 126 4.73 -9.09 -2.69
N ASN A 127 5.52 -9.16 -1.64
CA ASN A 127 5.47 -10.27 -0.70
C ASN A 127 5.01 -9.85 0.70
N MET A 128 4.76 -8.55 0.87
CA MET A 128 4.17 -7.97 2.08
C MET A 128 3.21 -6.85 1.71
N ILE A 129 2.15 -6.71 2.48
CA ILE A 129 1.23 -5.58 2.41
C ILE A 129 1.30 -4.84 3.73
N LEU A 130 1.41 -3.52 3.68
CA LEU A 130 1.17 -2.62 4.80
C LEU A 130 -0.08 -1.82 4.46
N ASP A 131 -1.18 -2.09 5.14
CA ASP A 131 -2.51 -1.59 4.81
C ASP A 131 -3.08 -0.70 5.93
N ASP A 132 -4.10 0.07 5.61
CA ASP A 132 -4.97 0.79 6.54
C ASP A 132 -6.39 0.81 5.98
N GLY A 133 -7.33 0.22 6.72
CA GLY A 133 -8.70 0.01 6.26
C GLY A 133 -8.89 -1.24 5.39
N GLY A 134 -7.81 -1.93 5.01
CA GLY A 134 -7.87 -3.24 4.36
C GLY A 134 -8.14 -3.23 2.85
N ASP A 135 -8.14 -2.08 2.18
CA ASP A 135 -8.54 -1.97 0.77
C ASP A 135 -7.58 -2.68 -0.19
N ALA A 136 -6.27 -2.56 0.03
CA ALA A 136 -5.29 -3.27 -0.79
C ALA A 136 -5.39 -4.79 -0.58
N THR A 137 -5.65 -5.21 0.64
CA THR A 137 -5.89 -6.62 1.00
C THR A 137 -7.18 -7.14 0.38
N MET A 138 -8.26 -6.36 0.45
CA MET A 138 -9.56 -6.66 -0.16
C MET A 138 -9.46 -6.78 -1.68
N TYR A 139 -8.68 -5.89 -2.33
CA TYR A 139 -8.41 -5.98 -3.78
C TYR A 139 -7.86 -7.35 -4.18
N VAL A 140 -6.88 -7.87 -3.44
CA VAL A 140 -6.31 -9.20 -3.70
C VAL A 140 -7.33 -10.31 -3.45
N HIS A 141 -8.04 -10.27 -2.31
CA HIS A 141 -9.00 -11.31 -1.95
C HIS A 141 -10.17 -11.42 -2.93
N LEU A 142 -10.81 -10.29 -3.25
CA LEU A 142 -11.93 -10.29 -4.21
C LEU A 142 -11.45 -10.59 -5.63
N GLY A 143 -10.23 -10.19 -5.97
CA GLY A 143 -9.61 -10.56 -7.23
C GLY A 143 -9.42 -12.08 -7.37
N VAL A 144 -8.86 -12.72 -6.34
CA VAL A 144 -8.72 -14.21 -6.27
C VAL A 144 -10.07 -14.90 -6.35
N ARG A 145 -11.04 -14.41 -5.58
CA ARG A 145 -12.41 -14.96 -5.58
C ARG A 145 -13.02 -14.93 -6.97
N ALA A 146 -12.93 -13.79 -7.64
CA ALA A 146 -13.46 -13.61 -8.98
C ALA A 146 -12.68 -14.42 -10.04
N GLU A 147 -11.35 -14.49 -9.95
CA GLU A 147 -10.51 -15.27 -10.85
C GLU A 147 -10.78 -16.78 -10.75
N ASN A 148 -11.20 -17.26 -9.58
CA ASN A 148 -11.61 -18.64 -9.33
C ASN A 148 -13.07 -18.94 -9.71
N GLY A 149 -13.77 -17.98 -10.32
CA GLY A 149 -15.09 -18.18 -10.94
C GLY A 149 -16.27 -17.69 -10.11
N ASP A 150 -16.07 -17.24 -8.86
CA ASP A 150 -17.13 -16.58 -8.09
C ASP A 150 -17.20 -15.09 -8.47
N THR A 151 -17.98 -14.80 -9.49
CA THR A 151 -18.13 -13.43 -10.05
C THR A 151 -19.48 -12.80 -9.77
N ALA A 152 -20.42 -13.52 -9.12
CA ALA A 152 -21.80 -13.05 -8.95
C ALA A 152 -21.91 -11.76 -8.12
N PHE A 153 -20.97 -11.52 -7.19
CA PHE A 153 -20.92 -10.32 -6.38
C PHE A 153 -20.59 -9.07 -7.20
N LEU A 154 -19.79 -9.21 -8.26
CA LEU A 154 -19.39 -8.09 -9.12
C LEU A 154 -20.57 -7.39 -9.81
N ASP A 155 -21.72 -8.07 -9.94
CA ASP A 155 -22.93 -7.52 -10.58
C ASP A 155 -23.90 -6.92 -9.55
N LYS A 156 -23.53 -6.85 -8.28
CA LYS A 156 -24.39 -6.41 -7.18
C LYS A 156 -23.66 -5.44 -6.25
N PRO A 157 -23.17 -4.29 -6.73
CA PRO A 157 -22.56 -3.30 -5.86
C PRO A 157 -23.59 -2.75 -4.86
N GLY A 158 -23.19 -2.56 -3.62
CA GLY A 158 -24.02 -1.98 -2.56
C GLY A 158 -23.75 -0.49 -2.35
N SER A 159 -22.72 0.07 -3.01
CA SER A 159 -22.33 1.48 -2.91
C SER A 159 -21.69 1.97 -4.21
N GLU A 160 -21.56 3.30 -4.34
CA GLU A 160 -20.83 3.92 -5.45
C GLU A 160 -19.37 3.48 -5.50
N GLU A 161 -18.74 3.34 -4.35
CA GLU A 161 -17.37 2.86 -4.24
C GLU A 161 -17.22 1.42 -4.73
N GLU A 162 -18.12 0.52 -4.32
CA GLU A 162 -18.14 -0.86 -4.82
C GLU A 162 -18.41 -0.93 -6.32
N GLU A 163 -19.24 -0.03 -6.88
CA GLU A 163 -19.48 0.04 -8.32
C GLU A 163 -18.18 0.31 -9.08
N VAL A 164 -17.41 1.31 -8.65
CA VAL A 164 -16.12 1.67 -9.25
C VAL A 164 -15.11 0.53 -9.06
N PHE A 165 -15.02 -0.02 -7.87
CA PHE A 165 -14.11 -1.12 -7.54
C PHE A 165 -14.41 -2.38 -8.35
N PHE A 166 -15.66 -2.80 -8.43
CA PHE A 166 -16.05 -4.00 -9.19
C PHE A 166 -15.87 -3.81 -10.70
N ALA A 167 -16.07 -2.58 -11.20
CA ALA A 167 -15.74 -2.26 -12.60
C ALA A 167 -14.25 -2.42 -12.87
N LEU A 168 -13.37 -1.98 -11.94
CA LEU A 168 -11.94 -2.20 -12.03
C LEU A 168 -11.60 -3.70 -12.01
N LEU A 169 -12.13 -4.48 -11.07
CA LEU A 169 -11.88 -5.93 -11.01
C LEU A 169 -12.29 -6.63 -12.30
N LYS A 170 -13.48 -6.32 -12.85
CA LYS A 170 -13.92 -6.85 -14.16
C LYS A 170 -12.94 -6.51 -15.29
N LYS A 171 -12.38 -5.30 -15.29
CA LYS A 171 -11.36 -4.86 -16.23
C LYS A 171 -10.07 -5.65 -16.06
N GLN A 172 -9.57 -5.76 -14.83
CA GLN A 172 -8.32 -6.46 -14.51
C GLN A 172 -8.39 -7.95 -14.88
N LEU A 173 -9.51 -8.62 -14.62
CA LEU A 173 -9.73 -10.02 -15.02
C LEU A 173 -9.66 -10.25 -16.55
N LYS A 174 -9.92 -9.22 -17.35
CA LYS A 174 -9.81 -9.31 -18.82
C LYS A 174 -8.43 -8.94 -19.34
N GLU A 175 -7.76 -7.97 -18.70
CA GLU A 175 -6.50 -7.38 -19.18
C GLU A 175 -5.27 -8.06 -18.61
N LYS A 176 -5.35 -8.57 -17.39
CA LYS A 176 -4.23 -9.25 -16.73
C LYS A 176 -4.12 -10.72 -17.16
N PRO A 177 -2.92 -11.31 -17.08
CA PRO A 177 -2.74 -12.74 -17.34
C PRO A 177 -3.63 -13.60 -16.43
N LYS A 178 -4.09 -14.73 -16.94
CA LYS A 178 -4.83 -15.71 -16.13
C LYS A 178 -3.97 -16.17 -14.95
N GLY A 179 -4.54 -16.15 -13.76
CA GLY A 179 -3.83 -16.49 -12.51
C GLY A 179 -3.19 -15.29 -11.83
N TYR A 180 -3.35 -14.06 -12.35
CA TYR A 180 -2.72 -12.85 -11.80
C TYR A 180 -2.96 -12.66 -10.32
N PHE A 181 -4.22 -12.68 -9.88
CA PHE A 181 -4.56 -12.49 -8.47
C PHE A 181 -4.12 -13.68 -7.60
N ASN A 182 -4.23 -14.90 -8.13
CA ASN A 182 -3.75 -16.09 -7.44
C ASN A 182 -2.21 -16.05 -7.24
N GLU A 183 -1.45 -15.54 -8.20
CA GLU A 183 0.00 -15.40 -8.07
C GLU A 183 0.38 -14.29 -7.08
N ILE A 184 -0.35 -13.18 -7.04
CA ILE A 184 -0.19 -12.15 -5.99
C ILE A 184 -0.42 -12.78 -4.62
N ALA A 185 -1.57 -13.44 -4.41
CA ALA A 185 -1.90 -14.05 -3.14
C ALA A 185 -0.88 -15.09 -2.68
N LYS A 186 -0.32 -15.89 -3.59
CA LYS A 186 0.76 -16.84 -3.28
C LYS A 186 2.06 -16.16 -2.89
N SER A 187 2.35 -14.97 -3.41
CA SER A 187 3.59 -14.25 -3.12
C SER A 187 3.54 -13.55 -1.76
N ILE A 188 2.35 -13.15 -1.29
CA ILE A 188 2.16 -12.47 -0.01
C ILE A 188 2.49 -13.42 1.15
N LYS A 189 3.43 -13.01 2.00
CA LYS A 189 3.87 -13.73 3.20
C LYS A 189 3.24 -13.19 4.48
N GLY A 190 2.78 -11.95 4.44
CA GLY A 190 2.14 -11.31 5.58
C GLY A 190 1.52 -9.98 5.22
N VAL A 191 0.52 -9.60 6.00
CA VAL A 191 -0.14 -8.30 5.96
C VAL A 191 0.00 -7.68 7.34
N SER A 192 0.36 -6.39 7.38
CA SER A 192 0.32 -5.56 8.58
C SER A 192 -0.74 -4.49 8.36
N GLU A 193 -1.61 -4.32 9.31
CA GLU A 193 -2.70 -3.35 9.28
C GLU A 193 -2.45 -2.27 10.32
N GLU A 194 -2.54 -1.00 9.92
CA GLU A 194 -2.64 0.09 10.86
C GLU A 194 -4.12 0.34 11.17
N THR A 195 -4.49 0.36 12.46
CA THR A 195 -5.88 0.58 12.86
C THR A 195 -5.96 1.31 14.20
N THR A 196 -6.71 2.42 14.20
CA THR A 196 -7.03 3.14 15.44
C THR A 196 -7.99 2.32 16.31
N THR A 197 -8.92 1.58 15.70
CA THR A 197 -9.85 0.69 16.37
C THR A 197 -9.10 -0.43 17.09
N GLY A 198 -8.14 -1.09 16.42
CA GLY A 198 -7.31 -2.14 17.01
C GLY A 198 -6.52 -1.67 18.23
N ARG A 199 -5.97 -0.43 18.22
CA ARG A 199 -5.31 0.16 19.39
C ARG A 199 -6.26 0.37 20.58
N SER A 200 -7.52 0.71 20.31
CA SER A 200 -8.53 0.90 21.35
C SER A 200 -9.01 -0.43 21.94
N GLU A 201 -8.95 -1.50 21.16
CA GLU A 201 -9.37 -2.85 21.55
C GLU A 201 -8.30 -3.64 22.30
N GLU A 202 -7.01 -3.24 22.24
CA GLU A 202 -5.93 -3.83 23.05
C GLU A 202 -6.19 -3.76 24.57
N HIS A 203 -7.07 -2.86 25.00
CA HIS A 203 -7.48 -2.72 26.41
C HIS A 203 -8.71 -3.57 26.78
N THR A 204 -9.36 -4.23 25.82
CA THR A 204 -10.45 -5.16 26.04
C THR A 204 -10.05 -6.52 25.53
N SER A 205 -10.03 -7.53 26.39
CA SER A 205 -9.47 -8.88 26.19
C SER A 205 -10.17 -9.76 25.13
N GLU A 206 -10.83 -9.18 24.13
CA GLU A 206 -11.49 -9.90 23.05
C GLU A 206 -11.16 -9.35 21.66
N LEU A 207 -9.88 -9.50 21.28
CA LEU A 207 -9.43 -9.24 19.91
C LEU A 207 -9.75 -10.42 18.99
N GLN A 208 -10.97 -10.44 18.48
CA GLN A 208 -11.27 -11.13 17.23
C GLN A 208 -11.77 -10.11 16.21
N SER A 209 -10.88 -9.28 15.72
CA SER A 209 -11.20 -8.47 14.55
C SER A 209 -11.31 -9.38 13.33
N HIS A 210 -12.24 -9.08 12.42
CA HIS A 210 -12.37 -9.82 11.15
C HIS A 210 -11.06 -9.84 10.33
N LEU A 211 -10.16 -8.90 10.55
CA LEU A 211 -8.85 -8.83 9.92
C LEU A 211 -7.88 -9.92 10.40
N ASN A 212 -7.91 -10.28 11.69
CA ASN A 212 -7.15 -11.44 12.18
C ASN A 212 -7.58 -12.74 11.49
N LEU A 213 -8.84 -12.85 11.07
CA LEU A 213 -9.33 -13.97 10.28
C LEU A 213 -8.71 -13.99 8.88
N VAL A 214 -8.53 -12.83 8.26
CA VAL A 214 -7.93 -12.69 6.92
C VAL A 214 -6.44 -13.03 6.96
N CYS A 215 -5.69 -12.50 7.93
CA CYS A 215 -4.28 -12.87 8.13
C CYS A 215 -4.10 -14.37 8.43
N ARG A 216 -4.98 -14.96 9.24
CA ARG A 216 -4.94 -16.38 9.59
C ARG A 216 -5.24 -17.27 8.39
N LEU A 217 -6.20 -16.93 7.53
CA LEU A 217 -6.52 -17.67 6.31
C LEU A 217 -5.39 -17.67 5.26
N LEU A 218 -4.52 -16.65 5.27
CA LEU A 218 -3.34 -16.60 4.41
C LEU A 218 -2.16 -17.40 4.99
N LEU A 219 -2.10 -17.59 6.31
CA LEU A 219 -1.01 -18.29 7.01
C LEU A 219 -1.27 -19.79 7.21
N GLU A 220 -2.52 -20.26 7.11
CA GLU A 220 -2.91 -21.67 7.32
C GLU A 220 -2.91 -22.51 6.02
N LYS A 221 -2.28 -22.02 4.95
CA LYS A 221 -1.95 -22.76 3.73
C LYS A 221 -0.44 -22.91 3.64
#